data_7b9d9de3b881d8af3891ad01c804b0a6
#
_entry.id   7b9d9de3b881d8af3891ad01c804b0a6
#
_cell.length_a   1.000
_cell.length_b   1.000
_cell.length_c   1.000
_cell.angle_alpha   90.00
_cell.angle_beta   90.00
_cell.angle_gamma   90.00
#
_symmetry.space_group_name_H-M   'P 1'
#
loop_
_entity.id
_entity.type
_entity.pdbx_description
1 polymer ?
#
loop_
_entity_poly.entity_id
_entity_poly.type
_entity_poly.pdbx_seq_one_letter_code
_entity_poly.pdbx_strand_id
1 'polypeptide(L)'
;MKAENTTRIQFDSLSSNEAYARGVTAAFLARYDPTVPQLADLKTAVSEAVTNCIVHAYRDTIGLVTIRCRILPDSVLDVVVRDKGCGMEDIEKARTPMFTTGGPERSGMGFTIMKSFMDEFDLRSRTGLTSVKMKKIIKEV
;
A
#
# COMPACT_ATOMS: atom_id res chain seq x y z
N MET A 1 19.13 -3.29 -7.12
CA MET A 1 18.80 -2.51 -8.33
C MET A 1 18.63 -1.05 -7.96
N LYS A 2 19.32 -0.16 -8.64
CA LYS A 2 19.27 1.25 -8.33
C LYS A 2 18.01 1.90 -8.90
N ALA A 3 17.28 2.64 -8.08
CA ALA A 3 16.10 3.35 -8.53
C ALA A 3 16.49 4.57 -9.36
N GLU A 4 15.72 4.86 -10.40
CA GLU A 4 15.88 6.05 -11.21
C GLU A 4 15.30 7.29 -10.53
N ASN A 5 14.29 7.10 -9.68
CA ASN A 5 13.67 8.15 -8.89
C ASN A 5 13.04 7.54 -7.64
N THR A 6 13.08 8.27 -6.54
CA THR A 6 12.53 7.82 -5.26
C THR A 6 11.83 8.97 -4.57
N THR A 7 10.66 8.70 -4.02
CA THR A 7 10.01 9.60 -3.07
C THR A 7 9.61 8.83 -1.81
N ARG A 8 9.65 9.51 -0.68
CA ARG A 8 9.16 8.98 0.60
C ARG A 8 8.27 10.00 1.24
N ILE A 9 7.17 9.52 1.82
CA ILE A 9 6.31 10.35 2.64
C ILE A 9 6.06 9.64 3.96
N GLN A 10 5.87 10.43 5.00
CA GLN A 10 5.46 9.94 6.31
C GLN A 10 4.30 10.79 6.78
N PHE A 11 3.33 10.15 7.41
CA PHE A 11 2.15 10.85 7.92
C PHE A 11 1.55 10.08 9.09
N ASP A 12 0.74 10.79 9.88
CA ASP A 12 0.02 10.17 10.99
C ASP A 12 -1.13 9.30 10.47
N SER A 13 -1.46 8.25 11.20
CA SER A 13 -2.49 7.28 10.84
C SER A 13 -3.91 7.81 11.03
N LEU A 14 -4.16 9.01 10.55
CA LEU A 14 -5.48 9.64 10.53
C LEU A 14 -6.22 9.26 9.26
N SER A 15 -7.52 9.00 9.38
CA SER A 15 -8.32 8.60 8.21
C SER A 15 -8.30 9.65 7.10
N SER A 16 -8.18 10.93 7.44
CA SER A 16 -8.06 12.02 6.47
C SER A 16 -6.79 11.92 5.62
N ASN A 17 -5.75 11.24 6.09
CA ASN A 17 -4.49 11.10 5.37
C ASN A 17 -4.51 10.01 4.29
N GLU A 18 -5.56 9.20 4.23
CA GLU A 18 -5.69 8.21 3.15
C GLU A 18 -5.75 8.90 1.78
N ALA A 19 -6.59 9.92 1.63
CA ALA A 19 -6.70 10.66 0.38
C ALA A 19 -5.41 11.38 0.02
N TYR A 20 -4.72 11.93 1.01
CA TYR A 20 -3.42 12.56 0.81
C TYR A 20 -2.39 11.55 0.26
N ALA A 21 -2.29 10.39 0.87
CA ALA A 21 -1.35 9.34 0.45
C ALA A 21 -1.65 8.88 -0.98
N ARG A 22 -2.92 8.63 -1.28
CA ARG A 22 -3.36 8.23 -2.62
C ARG A 22 -3.02 9.30 -3.66
N GLY A 23 -3.28 10.56 -3.35
CA GLY A 23 -2.99 11.67 -4.26
C GLY A 23 -1.50 11.87 -4.52
N VAL A 24 -0.66 11.79 -3.49
CA VAL A 24 0.79 11.96 -3.64
C VAL A 24 1.40 10.84 -4.46
N THR A 25 1.02 9.59 -4.20
CA THR A 25 1.56 8.45 -4.95
C THR A 25 1.12 8.49 -6.41
N ALA A 26 -0.13 8.87 -6.67
CA ALA A 26 -0.62 9.05 -8.04
C ALA A 26 0.12 10.17 -8.76
N ALA A 27 0.38 11.29 -8.09
CA ALA A 27 1.13 12.41 -8.67
C ALA A 27 2.57 12.00 -9.01
N PHE A 28 3.19 11.19 -8.16
CA PHE A 28 4.53 10.66 -8.44
C PHE A 28 4.54 9.81 -9.71
N LEU A 29 3.58 8.88 -9.82
CA LEU A 29 3.50 7.98 -10.99
C LEU A 29 3.10 8.74 -12.26
N ALA A 30 2.26 9.75 -12.16
CA ALA A 30 1.70 10.45 -13.33
C ALA A 30 2.77 11.00 -14.28
N ARG A 31 3.96 11.31 -13.76
CA ARG A 31 5.08 11.82 -14.57
C ARG A 31 5.71 10.77 -15.49
N TYR A 32 5.36 9.50 -15.31
CA TYR A 32 5.95 8.37 -16.05
C TYR A 32 4.99 7.78 -17.08
N ASP A 33 3.98 8.57 -17.45
CA ASP A 33 3.07 8.26 -18.55
C ASP A 33 2.31 6.94 -18.37
N PRO A 34 1.69 6.72 -17.21
CA PRO A 34 0.87 5.54 -17.02
C PRO A 34 -0.43 5.65 -17.81
N THR A 35 -1.06 4.51 -18.06
CA THR A 35 -2.44 4.52 -18.57
C THR A 35 -3.39 4.93 -17.45
N VAL A 36 -4.60 5.35 -17.81
CA VAL A 36 -5.64 5.69 -16.83
C VAL A 36 -5.95 4.49 -15.93
N PRO A 37 -6.14 3.27 -16.46
CA PRO A 37 -6.34 2.09 -15.61
C PRO A 37 -5.19 1.82 -14.65
N GLN A 38 -3.93 1.97 -15.09
CA GLN A 38 -2.77 1.77 -14.21
C GLN A 38 -2.77 2.75 -13.05
N LEU A 39 -3.10 4.01 -13.31
CA LEU A 39 -3.17 5.02 -12.27
C LEU A 39 -4.31 4.73 -11.28
N ALA A 40 -5.46 4.29 -11.78
CA ALA A 40 -6.60 3.89 -10.95
C ALA A 40 -6.25 2.68 -10.07
N ASP A 41 -5.57 1.69 -10.63
CA ASP A 41 -5.15 0.49 -9.91
C ASP A 41 -4.18 0.86 -8.77
N LEU A 42 -3.22 1.74 -9.04
CA LEU A 42 -2.30 2.22 -8.01
C LEU A 42 -3.06 2.92 -6.87
N LYS A 43 -3.97 3.83 -7.21
CA LYS A 43 -4.76 4.54 -6.21
C LYS A 43 -5.53 3.57 -5.32
N THR A 44 -6.16 2.57 -5.90
CA THR A 44 -6.91 1.56 -5.16
C THR A 44 -6.01 0.75 -4.24
N ALA A 45 -4.87 0.28 -4.75
CA ALA A 45 -3.93 -0.51 -3.96
C ALA A 45 -3.36 0.29 -2.78
N VAL A 46 -2.98 1.54 -3.00
CA VAL A 46 -2.45 2.42 -1.94
C VAL A 46 -3.52 2.72 -0.91
N SER A 47 -4.75 3.00 -1.35
CA SER A 47 -5.87 3.24 -0.42
C SER A 47 -6.08 2.06 0.51
N GLU A 48 -6.08 0.84 -0.02
CA GLU A 48 -6.26 -0.37 0.78
C GLU A 48 -5.11 -0.58 1.76
N ALA A 49 -3.86 -0.37 1.32
CA ALA A 49 -2.69 -0.52 2.18
C ALA A 49 -2.70 0.48 3.33
N VAL A 50 -3.00 1.75 3.04
CA VAL A 50 -3.05 2.81 4.06
C VAL A 50 -4.22 2.60 5.02
N THR A 51 -5.38 2.21 4.52
CA THR A 51 -6.54 1.93 5.36
C THR A 51 -6.24 0.80 6.34
N ASN A 52 -5.52 -0.23 5.89
CA ASN A 52 -5.11 -1.31 6.79
C ASN A 52 -4.18 -0.81 7.90
N CYS A 53 -3.28 0.11 7.61
CA CYS A 53 -2.44 0.72 8.65
C CYS A 53 -3.30 1.47 9.69
N ILE A 54 -4.25 2.27 9.21
CA ILE A 54 -5.10 3.10 10.08
C ILE A 54 -6.02 2.23 10.95
N VAL A 55 -6.69 1.26 10.34
CA VAL A 55 -7.74 0.47 10.99
C VAL A 55 -7.17 -0.66 11.85
N HIS A 56 -6.15 -1.36 11.34
CA HIS A 56 -5.68 -2.60 11.96
C HIS A 56 -4.39 -2.42 12.76
N ALA A 57 -3.41 -1.68 12.25
CA ALA A 57 -2.14 -1.51 12.92
C ALA A 57 -2.23 -0.52 14.09
N TYR A 58 -3.01 0.54 13.93
CA TYR A 58 -3.12 1.63 14.91
C TYR A 58 -4.56 1.81 15.37
N ARG A 59 -5.19 0.74 15.86
CA ARG A 59 -6.61 0.74 16.19
C ARG A 59 -7.03 1.78 17.24
N ASP A 60 -6.24 1.92 18.29
CA ASP A 60 -6.57 2.78 19.45
C ASP A 60 -5.55 3.90 19.65
N THR A 61 -4.72 4.17 18.65
CA THR A 61 -3.66 5.14 18.77
C THR A 61 -3.33 5.72 17.39
N ILE A 62 -2.58 6.81 17.39
CA ILE A 62 -2.08 7.41 16.16
C ILE A 62 -0.61 7.04 16.06
N GLY A 63 -0.23 6.45 14.96
CA GLY A 63 1.16 6.10 14.67
C GLY A 63 1.58 6.61 13.32
N LEU A 64 2.82 6.30 12.95
CA LEU A 64 3.45 6.80 11.73
C LEU A 64 3.32 5.77 10.61
N VAL A 65 2.85 6.22 9.46
CA VAL A 65 2.81 5.43 8.22
C VAL A 65 3.86 6.00 7.28
N THR A 66 4.68 5.13 6.70
CA THR A 66 5.70 5.51 5.72
C THR A 66 5.38 4.86 4.38
N ILE A 67 5.41 5.64 3.31
CA ILE A 67 5.29 5.12 1.94
C ILE A 67 6.55 5.52 1.19
N ARG A 68 7.16 4.53 0.54
CA ARG A 68 8.28 4.75 -0.38
C ARG A 68 7.85 4.33 -1.77
N CYS A 69 7.94 5.25 -2.73
CA CYS A 69 7.69 4.95 -4.14
C CYS A 69 8.99 5.10 -4.90
N ARG A 70 9.32 4.12 -5.74
CA ARG A 70 10.51 4.15 -6.59
C ARG A 70 10.14 3.79 -8.00
N ILE A 71 10.78 4.46 -8.94
CA ILE A 71 10.79 4.02 -10.33
C ILE A 71 12.08 3.25 -10.54
N LEU A 72 11.95 1.99 -10.87
CA LEU A 72 13.06 1.08 -11.17
C LEU A 72 13.29 1.04 -12.67
N PRO A 73 14.46 0.54 -13.14
CA PRO A 73 14.69 0.35 -14.58
C PRO A 73 13.55 -0.44 -15.23
N ASP A 74 13.33 -0.19 -16.53
CA ASP A 74 12.27 -0.80 -17.33
C ASP A 74 10.87 -0.35 -16.94
N SER A 75 10.75 0.85 -16.37
CA SER A 75 9.47 1.47 -16.02
C SER A 75 8.65 0.63 -15.05
N VAL A 76 9.30 0.09 -14.03
CA VAL A 76 8.64 -0.64 -12.94
C VAL A 76 8.44 0.28 -11.75
N LEU A 77 7.20 0.42 -11.30
CA LEU A 77 6.89 1.13 -10.07
C LEU A 77 6.99 0.17 -8.89
N ASP A 78 7.75 0.55 -7.88
CA ASP A 78 7.89 -0.19 -6.62
C ASP A 78 7.33 0.68 -5.49
N VAL A 79 6.33 0.18 -4.78
CA VAL A 79 5.69 0.88 -3.66
C VAL A 79 5.79 0.02 -2.41
N VAL A 80 6.28 0.61 -1.33
CA VAL A 80 6.32 -0.04 -0.03
C VAL A 80 5.54 0.82 0.97
N VAL A 81 4.54 0.22 1.60
CA VAL A 81 3.78 0.85 2.69
C VAL A 81 4.14 0.14 3.97
N ARG A 82 4.60 0.90 4.95
CA ARG A 82 5.13 0.36 6.20
C ARG A 82 4.49 1.05 7.40
N ASP A 83 4.16 0.25 8.41
CA ASP A 83 3.76 0.75 9.72
C ASP A 83 4.55 0.05 10.82
N LYS A 84 4.52 0.63 12.01
CA LYS A 84 5.12 0.05 13.23
C LYS A 84 4.05 -0.21 14.28
N GLY A 85 2.86 -0.65 13.81
CA GLY A 85 1.74 -0.94 14.69
C GLY A 85 1.84 -2.31 15.34
N CYS A 86 0.69 -2.95 15.55
CA CYS A 86 0.63 -4.21 16.30
C CYS A 86 1.12 -5.43 15.51
N GLY A 87 1.27 -5.32 14.19
CA GLY A 87 1.58 -6.45 13.34
C GLY A 87 0.38 -7.36 13.12
N MET A 88 0.63 -8.52 12.54
CA MET A 88 -0.41 -9.54 12.27
C MET A 88 0.09 -10.89 12.76
N GLU A 89 -0.74 -11.58 13.54
CA GLU A 89 -0.39 -12.90 14.06
C GLU A 89 -0.47 -13.98 12.97
N ASP A 90 -1.41 -13.83 12.04
CA ASP A 90 -1.64 -14.81 10.98
C ASP A 90 -1.80 -14.10 9.64
N ILE A 91 -0.69 -14.03 8.88
CA ILE A 91 -0.67 -13.37 7.58
C ILE A 91 -1.58 -14.08 6.59
N GLU A 92 -1.58 -15.41 6.57
CA GLU A 92 -2.41 -16.16 5.62
C GLU A 92 -3.89 -15.93 5.87
N LYS A 93 -4.29 -15.89 7.13
CA LYS A 93 -5.67 -15.57 7.50
C LYS A 93 -6.04 -14.14 7.10
N ALA A 94 -5.12 -13.18 7.29
CA ALA A 94 -5.35 -11.80 6.90
C ALA A 94 -5.52 -11.63 5.38
N ARG A 95 -4.90 -12.51 4.60
CA ARG A 95 -5.04 -12.51 3.14
C ARG A 95 -6.32 -13.20 2.67
N THR A 96 -6.96 -13.99 3.53
CA THR A 96 -8.19 -14.70 3.17
C THR A 96 -9.31 -13.69 2.94
N PRO A 97 -10.02 -13.77 1.80
CA PRO A 97 -11.16 -12.89 1.57
C PRO A 97 -12.16 -12.95 2.72
N MET A 98 -12.76 -11.83 3.05
CA MET A 98 -13.74 -11.66 4.13
C MET A 98 -13.16 -11.66 5.55
N PHE A 99 -11.83 -11.88 5.72
CA PHE A 99 -11.20 -11.68 7.02
C PHE A 99 -11.17 -10.19 7.38
N THR A 100 -11.61 -9.85 8.58
CA THR A 100 -11.57 -8.46 9.05
C THR A 100 -11.39 -8.40 10.56
N THR A 101 -10.68 -7.36 11.02
CA THR A 101 -10.58 -7.00 12.43
C THR A 101 -11.20 -5.63 12.70
N GLY A 102 -11.67 -4.95 11.65
CA GLY A 102 -12.16 -3.57 11.73
C GLY A 102 -13.67 -3.42 11.87
N GLY A 103 -14.41 -4.51 12.07
CA GLY A 103 -15.85 -4.49 12.19
C GLY A 103 -16.57 -4.90 10.91
N PRO A 104 -17.91 -4.95 10.93
CA PRO A 104 -18.68 -5.51 9.82
C PRO A 104 -18.61 -4.71 8.50
N GLU A 105 -18.31 -3.44 8.55
CA GLU A 105 -18.14 -2.62 7.35
C GLU A 105 -16.79 -2.82 6.66
N ARG A 106 -15.85 -3.49 7.30
CA ARG A 106 -14.57 -3.84 6.70
C ARG A 106 -14.68 -5.21 6.07
N SER A 107 -14.56 -5.26 4.76
CA SER A 107 -14.81 -6.46 3.99
C SER A 107 -13.76 -7.57 4.16
N GLY A 108 -12.57 -7.27 4.62
CA GLY A 108 -11.47 -8.23 4.66
C GLY A 108 -10.88 -8.54 3.28
N MET A 109 -11.21 -7.75 2.28
CA MET A 109 -10.78 -7.93 0.89
C MET A 109 -9.55 -7.10 0.51
N GLY A 110 -9.01 -6.29 1.43
CA GLY A 110 -7.95 -5.33 1.13
C GLY A 110 -6.73 -5.95 0.48
N PHE A 111 -6.18 -7.03 1.05
CA PHE A 111 -5.00 -7.68 0.47
C PHE A 111 -5.31 -8.39 -0.85
N THR A 112 -6.51 -8.93 -0.99
CA THR A 112 -6.95 -9.53 -2.25
C THR A 112 -7.03 -8.47 -3.35
N ILE A 113 -7.57 -7.30 -3.04
CA ILE A 113 -7.65 -6.15 -3.96
C ILE A 113 -6.26 -5.69 -4.36
N MET A 114 -5.36 -5.48 -3.41
CA MET A 114 -3.98 -5.07 -3.70
C MET A 114 -3.30 -6.05 -4.64
N LYS A 115 -3.42 -7.34 -4.36
CA LYS A 115 -2.83 -8.39 -5.17
C LYS A 115 -3.42 -8.42 -6.59
N SER A 116 -4.72 -8.13 -6.72
CA SER A 116 -5.39 -8.13 -8.02
C SER A 116 -4.96 -6.99 -8.92
N PHE A 117 -4.64 -5.81 -8.35
CA PHE A 117 -4.32 -4.62 -9.12
C PHE A 117 -2.83 -4.39 -9.33
N MET A 118 -1.97 -5.17 -8.68
CA MET A 118 -0.52 -5.03 -8.80
C MET A 118 0.07 -6.28 -9.43
N ASP A 119 1.19 -6.13 -10.15
CA ASP A 119 1.85 -7.26 -10.81
C ASP A 119 2.60 -8.14 -9.82
N GLU A 120 3.13 -7.55 -8.75
CA GLU A 120 3.75 -8.29 -7.66
C GLU A 120 3.26 -7.72 -6.33
N PHE A 121 3.09 -8.61 -5.36
CA PHE A 121 2.61 -8.26 -4.03
C PHE A 121 3.32 -9.13 -3.01
N ASP A 122 3.87 -8.53 -1.96
CA ASP A 122 4.48 -9.25 -0.85
C ASP A 122 4.10 -8.56 0.47
N LEU A 123 3.62 -9.35 1.41
CA LEU A 123 3.25 -8.89 2.74
C LEU A 123 4.18 -9.54 3.76
N ARG A 124 4.84 -8.71 4.56
CA ARG A 124 5.66 -9.16 5.68
C ARG A 124 5.19 -8.49 6.95
N SER A 125 4.95 -9.28 7.98
CA SER A 125 4.49 -8.74 9.25
C SER A 125 5.13 -9.50 10.41
N ARG A 126 5.47 -8.75 11.44
CA ARG A 126 5.89 -9.26 12.74
C ARG A 126 5.37 -8.29 13.79
N THR A 127 5.43 -8.67 15.06
CA THR A 127 5.01 -7.78 16.13
C THR A 127 5.75 -6.44 16.01
N GLY A 128 4.99 -5.36 15.91
CA GLY A 128 5.52 -4.00 15.83
C GLY A 128 5.94 -3.55 14.44
N LEU A 129 5.76 -4.37 13.38
CA LEU A 129 6.15 -3.96 12.04
C LEU A 129 5.36 -4.71 10.98
N THR A 130 4.71 -3.99 10.08
CA THR A 130 4.11 -4.56 8.88
C THR A 130 4.60 -3.79 7.66
N SER A 131 4.97 -4.53 6.61
CA SER A 131 5.47 -3.98 5.36
C SER A 131 4.73 -4.64 4.20
N VAL A 132 4.10 -3.82 3.36
CA VAL A 132 3.45 -4.27 2.12
C VAL A 132 4.29 -3.75 0.97
N LYS A 133 4.81 -4.66 0.15
CA LYS A 133 5.57 -4.33 -1.07
C LYS A 133 4.72 -4.66 -2.28
N MET A 134 4.61 -3.73 -3.19
CA MET A 134 3.83 -3.88 -4.42
C MET A 134 4.64 -3.38 -5.59
N LYS A 135 4.56 -4.10 -6.71
CA LYS A 135 5.21 -3.66 -7.96
C LYS A 135 4.21 -3.67 -9.10
N LYS A 136 4.34 -2.69 -9.98
CA LYS A 136 3.51 -2.58 -11.16
C LYS A 136 4.37 -2.20 -12.35
N ILE A 137 4.25 -2.96 -13.43
CA ILE A 137 4.95 -2.68 -14.69
C ILE A 137 4.11 -1.62 -15.41
N ILE A 138 4.72 -0.47 -15.66
CA ILE A 138 4.02 0.68 -16.26
C ILE A 138 4.11 0.64 -17.78
N LYS A 139 5.27 0.25 -18.30
CA LYS A 139 5.45 0.10 -19.74
C LYS A 139 6.03 -1.26 -20.06
N GLU A 140 5.42 -1.94 -20.99
CA GLU A 140 5.98 -3.16 -21.54
C GLU A 140 6.97 -2.79 -22.63
N VAL A 141 8.06 -3.48 -22.64
CA VAL A 141 9.12 -3.27 -23.62
C VAL A 141 8.94 -4.23 -24.80
#